data_8d95920dcea3927214d28b0f6933acba
#
_entry.id   8d95920dcea3927214d28b0f6933acba
#
_cell.length_a   1.000
_cell.length_b   1.000
_cell.length_c   1.000
_cell.angle_alpha   90.00
_cell.angle_beta   90.00
_cell.angle_gamma   90.00
#
_symmetry.space_group_name_H-M   'P 1'
#
loop_
_entity.id
_entity.type
_entity.pdbx_description
1 polymer ?
#
loop_
_entity_poly.entity_id
_entity_poly.type
_entity_poly.pdbx_seq_one_letter_code
_entity_poly.pdbx_strand_id
1 'polypeptide(L)'
;PPEIYDKNAAQQTAAQIAALLKTKGCFNATVTTDTTCVKKNYVVANYNVTTGMRRIIDEVEFLCRQQEIQALLEEWKSESFLKKGDYYDQEKMTAEQNRISTNLKNQGYYYASPDIVHFIVDTTYDSQQLSILVSVRMRRNLNDSTAATLQKYHIDNFELLDFLQLFHFLIFLQ
;
A
#
# COMPACT_ATOMS: atom_id res chain seq x y z
N PRO A 1 29.65 23.64 2.85
CA PRO A 1 30.81 23.04 3.51
C PRO A 1 30.91 21.57 3.10
N PRO A 2 32.11 21.00 2.95
CA PRO A 2 32.26 19.59 2.65
C PRO A 2 31.68 18.77 3.82
N GLU A 3 30.85 17.75 3.50
CA GLU A 3 30.31 16.86 4.50
C GLU A 3 31.42 15.95 5.05
N ILE A 4 31.41 15.74 6.36
CA ILE A 4 32.32 14.83 7.02
C ILE A 4 31.79 13.41 6.80
N TYR A 5 32.63 12.50 6.29
CA TYR A 5 32.25 11.10 6.12
C TYR A 5 31.93 10.45 7.46
N ASP A 6 30.74 9.89 7.57
CA ASP A 6 30.31 9.06 8.68
C ASP A 6 30.00 7.62 8.19
N LYS A 7 30.72 6.65 8.70
CA LYS A 7 30.56 5.24 8.37
C LYS A 7 29.15 4.72 8.71
N ASN A 8 28.58 5.16 9.83
CA ASN A 8 27.27 4.73 10.25
C ASN A 8 26.18 5.29 9.29
N ALA A 9 26.29 6.55 8.91
CA ALA A 9 25.40 7.15 7.91
C ALA A 9 25.49 6.44 6.56
N ALA A 10 26.70 6.06 6.12
CA ALA A 10 26.89 5.31 4.89
C ALA A 10 26.24 3.91 4.96
N GLN A 11 26.34 3.20 6.09
CA GLN A 11 25.69 1.91 6.29
C GLN A 11 24.15 2.03 6.33
N GLN A 12 23.61 3.08 6.96
CA GLN A 12 22.19 3.36 6.94
C GLN A 12 21.68 3.63 5.53
N THR A 13 22.42 4.41 4.75
CA THR A 13 22.10 4.67 3.34
C THR A 13 22.10 3.38 2.52
N ALA A 14 23.06 2.49 2.72
CA ALA A 14 23.09 1.18 2.05
C ALA A 14 21.86 0.33 2.39
N ALA A 15 21.46 0.33 3.68
CA ALA A 15 20.27 -0.38 4.12
C ALA A 15 18.98 0.21 3.50
N GLN A 16 18.88 1.53 3.38
CA GLN A 16 17.77 2.22 2.72
C GLN A 16 17.68 1.87 1.22
N ILE A 17 18.83 1.86 0.52
CA ILE A 17 18.88 1.46 -0.90
C ILE A 17 18.42 0.00 -1.04
N ALA A 18 18.91 -0.91 -0.19
CA ALA A 18 18.48 -2.32 -0.21
C ALA A 18 16.96 -2.46 0.07
N ALA A 19 16.42 -1.70 1.02
CA ALA A 19 15.00 -1.66 1.31
C ALA A 19 14.19 -1.16 0.10
N LEU A 20 14.62 -0.08 -0.54
CA LEU A 20 14.00 0.45 -1.75
C LEU A 20 13.98 -0.58 -2.89
N LEU A 21 15.06 -1.31 -3.10
CA LEU A 21 15.12 -2.35 -4.12
C LEU A 21 14.15 -3.50 -3.84
N LYS A 22 13.93 -3.85 -2.56
CA LYS A 22 12.94 -4.84 -2.16
C LYS A 22 11.51 -4.39 -2.50
N THR A 23 11.18 -3.10 -2.32
CA THR A 23 9.86 -2.57 -2.72
C THR A 23 9.61 -2.66 -4.22
N LYS A 24 10.67 -2.73 -5.01
CA LYS A 24 10.61 -2.89 -6.48
C LYS A 24 10.73 -4.35 -6.95
N GLY A 25 10.66 -5.31 -6.01
CA GLY A 25 10.64 -6.75 -6.31
C GLY A 25 12.01 -7.43 -6.34
N CYS A 26 13.09 -6.73 -5.98
CA CYS A 26 14.43 -7.28 -5.84
C CYS A 26 14.66 -7.77 -4.41
N PHE A 27 14.00 -8.86 -3.99
CA PHE A 27 14.02 -9.31 -2.59
C PHE A 27 15.40 -9.77 -2.10
N ASN A 28 16.26 -10.24 -3.01
CA ASN A 28 17.61 -10.68 -2.71
C ASN A 28 18.66 -9.57 -2.92
N ALA A 29 18.22 -8.31 -3.03
CA ALA A 29 19.13 -7.19 -3.20
C ALA A 29 20.08 -7.04 -2.00
N THR A 30 21.33 -6.87 -2.27
CA THR A 30 22.38 -6.58 -1.29
C THR A 30 23.12 -5.31 -1.68
N VAL A 31 23.43 -4.49 -0.69
CA VAL A 31 24.21 -3.25 -0.88
C VAL A 31 25.33 -3.22 0.13
N THR A 32 26.56 -3.10 -0.37
CA THR A 32 27.75 -2.96 0.46
C THR A 32 28.37 -1.59 0.27
N THR A 33 28.98 -1.06 1.32
CA THR A 33 29.66 0.24 1.26
C THR A 33 31.17 0.04 1.32
N ASP A 34 31.88 0.77 0.50
CA ASP A 34 33.32 0.86 0.49
C ASP A 34 33.77 2.32 0.39
N THR A 35 34.98 2.63 0.79
CA THR A 35 35.54 3.98 0.74
C THR A 35 36.87 3.99 0.00
N THR A 36 37.01 4.90 -0.95
CA THR A 36 38.27 5.13 -1.68
C THR A 36 38.84 6.49 -1.31
N CYS A 37 40.10 6.51 -0.82
CA CYS A 37 40.81 7.75 -0.58
C CYS A 37 41.28 8.35 -1.91
N VAL A 38 40.80 9.54 -2.26
CA VAL A 38 41.15 10.24 -3.50
C VAL A 38 42.32 11.21 -3.28
N LYS A 39 42.31 11.91 -2.15
CA LYS A 39 43.34 12.86 -1.72
C LYS A 39 43.45 12.86 -0.20
N LYS A 40 44.55 13.46 0.35
CA LYS A 40 44.64 13.65 1.80
C LYS A 40 43.38 14.34 2.33
N ASN A 41 42.68 13.68 3.24
CA ASN A 41 41.41 14.11 3.85
C ASN A 41 40.17 14.10 2.96
N TYR A 42 40.20 13.51 1.75
CA TYR A 42 39.02 13.33 0.91
C TYR A 42 38.79 11.85 0.61
N VAL A 43 37.57 11.41 0.92
CA VAL A 43 37.12 10.04 0.64
C VAL A 43 35.87 10.05 -0.25
N VAL A 44 35.77 9.06 -1.11
CA VAL A 44 34.57 8.78 -1.90
C VAL A 44 33.90 7.55 -1.29
N ALA A 45 32.65 7.66 -0.90
CA ALA A 45 31.84 6.52 -0.48
C ALA A 45 31.26 5.84 -1.72
N ASN A 46 31.58 4.57 -1.92
CA ASN A 46 31.06 3.75 -3.01
C ASN A 46 29.99 2.82 -2.46
N TYR A 47 28.87 2.68 -3.16
CA TYR A 47 27.80 1.75 -2.86
C TYR A 47 27.77 0.69 -3.95
N ASN A 48 28.17 -0.53 -3.61
CA ASN A 48 28.13 -1.66 -4.53
C ASN A 48 26.79 -2.36 -4.39
N VAL A 49 25.99 -2.31 -5.45
CA VAL A 49 24.61 -2.81 -5.46
C VAL A 49 24.54 -4.10 -6.29
N THR A 50 24.06 -5.17 -5.66
CA THR A 50 23.70 -6.41 -6.34
C THR A 50 22.20 -6.59 -6.21
N THR A 51 21.45 -6.42 -7.29
CA THR A 51 19.98 -6.42 -7.27
C THR A 51 19.37 -7.81 -7.14
N GLY A 52 20.05 -8.83 -7.65
CA GLY A 52 19.45 -10.14 -7.87
C GLY A 52 18.36 -10.11 -8.95
N MET A 53 17.54 -11.14 -9.00
CA MET A 53 16.43 -11.22 -9.95
C MET A 53 15.22 -10.45 -9.42
N ARG A 54 14.56 -9.70 -10.30
CA ARG A 54 13.30 -9.03 -10.00
C ARG A 54 12.14 -10.00 -10.14
N ARG A 55 11.27 -10.07 -9.15
CA ARG A 55 10.12 -10.98 -9.12
C ARG A 55 9.01 -10.53 -10.06
N ILE A 56 8.38 -11.51 -10.71
CA ILE A 56 7.25 -11.33 -11.63
C ILE A 56 6.00 -11.91 -10.97
N ILE A 57 4.88 -11.23 -11.11
CA ILE A 57 3.58 -11.69 -10.64
C ILE A 57 3.09 -12.80 -11.56
N ASP A 58 2.89 -14.00 -11.03
CA ASP A 58 2.32 -15.12 -11.77
C ASP A 58 0.81 -15.19 -11.62
N GLU A 59 0.30 -14.93 -10.41
CA GLU A 59 -1.12 -15.02 -10.14
C GLU A 59 -1.57 -13.91 -9.17
N VAL A 60 -2.79 -13.41 -9.39
CA VAL A 60 -3.47 -12.47 -8.49
C VAL A 60 -4.87 -12.99 -8.21
N GLU A 61 -5.12 -13.28 -6.95
CA GLU A 61 -6.44 -13.71 -6.46
C GLU A 61 -7.05 -12.64 -5.56
N PHE A 62 -8.39 -12.54 -5.59
CA PHE A 62 -9.16 -11.64 -4.74
C PHE A 62 -10.06 -12.44 -3.82
N LEU A 63 -10.02 -12.15 -2.52
CA LEU A 63 -10.77 -12.89 -1.51
C LEU A 63 -11.48 -11.96 -0.53
N CYS A 64 -12.79 -12.12 -0.42
CA CYS A 64 -13.60 -11.52 0.63
C CYS A 64 -14.60 -12.54 1.19
N ARG A 65 -14.82 -12.51 2.52
CA ARG A 65 -15.82 -13.37 3.15
C ARG A 65 -17.26 -12.94 2.87
N GLN A 66 -17.48 -11.65 2.62
CA GLN A 66 -18.78 -11.12 2.24
C GLN A 66 -19.01 -11.36 0.75
N GLN A 67 -20.04 -12.16 0.44
CA GLN A 67 -20.32 -12.61 -0.92
C GLN A 67 -20.60 -11.45 -1.88
N GLU A 68 -21.28 -10.40 -1.39
CA GLU A 68 -21.56 -9.19 -2.19
C GLU A 68 -20.26 -8.48 -2.59
N ILE A 69 -19.33 -8.32 -1.64
CA ILE A 69 -18.03 -7.68 -1.91
C ILE A 69 -17.17 -8.59 -2.79
N GLN A 70 -17.21 -9.91 -2.59
CA GLN A 70 -16.50 -10.84 -3.47
C GLN A 70 -16.95 -10.70 -4.93
N ALA A 71 -18.24 -10.58 -5.19
CA ALA A 71 -18.77 -10.37 -6.54
C ALA A 71 -18.27 -9.07 -7.17
N LEU A 72 -18.23 -7.97 -6.40
CA LEU A 72 -17.69 -6.69 -6.85
C LEU A 72 -16.18 -6.78 -7.16
N LEU A 73 -15.41 -7.48 -6.32
CA LEU A 73 -13.96 -7.67 -6.55
C LEU A 73 -13.71 -8.45 -7.84
N GLU A 74 -14.50 -9.48 -8.14
CA GLU A 74 -14.38 -10.23 -9.39
C GLU A 74 -14.75 -9.38 -10.62
N GLU A 75 -15.79 -8.54 -10.51
CA GLU A 75 -16.15 -7.59 -11.56
C GLU A 75 -15.01 -6.61 -11.85
N TRP A 76 -14.36 -6.07 -10.81
CA TRP A 76 -13.28 -5.09 -10.95
C TRP A 76 -11.90 -5.69 -11.21
N LYS A 77 -11.78 -7.01 -11.28
CA LYS A 77 -10.51 -7.71 -11.47
C LYS A 77 -9.78 -7.27 -12.75
N SER A 78 -10.52 -6.99 -13.82
CA SER A 78 -9.96 -6.54 -15.11
C SER A 78 -9.27 -5.18 -15.02
N GLU A 79 -9.71 -4.32 -14.09
CA GLU A 79 -9.19 -2.96 -13.88
C GLU A 79 -8.02 -2.92 -12.87
N SER A 80 -7.62 -4.06 -12.31
CA SER A 80 -6.56 -4.13 -11.31
C SER A 80 -5.23 -3.60 -11.85
N PHE A 81 -4.50 -2.89 -10.99
CA PHE A 81 -3.11 -2.49 -11.25
C PHE A 81 -2.12 -3.65 -11.12
N LEU A 82 -2.56 -4.78 -10.55
CA LEU A 82 -1.76 -5.98 -10.38
C LEU A 82 -2.14 -6.96 -11.49
N LYS A 83 -1.23 -7.22 -12.42
CA LYS A 83 -1.48 -8.12 -13.55
C LYS A 83 -0.44 -9.22 -13.60
N LYS A 84 -0.86 -10.41 -14.01
CA LYS A 84 0.04 -11.51 -14.35
C LYS A 84 1.07 -11.06 -15.39
N GLY A 85 2.35 -11.38 -15.15
CA GLY A 85 3.47 -11.00 -16.01
C GLY A 85 4.10 -9.64 -15.66
N ASP A 86 3.45 -8.82 -14.82
CA ASP A 86 4.04 -7.59 -14.33
C ASP A 86 5.10 -7.85 -13.27
N TYR A 87 6.06 -6.94 -13.17
CA TYR A 87 6.98 -6.97 -12.04
C TYR A 87 6.30 -6.55 -10.74
N TYR A 88 6.67 -7.21 -9.65
CA TYR A 88 6.26 -6.79 -8.32
C TYR A 88 6.69 -5.33 -8.07
N ASP A 89 5.75 -4.52 -7.60
CA ASP A 89 5.98 -3.13 -7.20
C ASP A 89 5.02 -2.76 -6.06
N GLN A 90 5.58 -2.36 -4.92
CA GLN A 90 4.80 -1.99 -3.75
C GLN A 90 3.93 -0.75 -4.00
N GLU A 91 4.35 0.16 -4.87
CA GLU A 91 3.54 1.33 -5.24
C GLU A 91 2.26 0.91 -5.96
N LYS A 92 2.32 -0.10 -6.86
CA LYS A 92 1.14 -0.68 -7.51
C LYS A 92 0.20 -1.32 -6.49
N MET A 93 0.73 -1.99 -5.46
CA MET A 93 -0.09 -2.55 -4.38
C MET A 93 -0.81 -1.46 -3.59
N THR A 94 -0.12 -0.38 -3.23
CA THR A 94 -0.73 0.78 -2.56
C THR A 94 -1.80 1.44 -3.43
N ALA A 95 -1.54 1.58 -4.74
CA ALA A 95 -2.53 2.09 -5.68
C ALA A 95 -3.77 1.19 -5.76
N GLU A 96 -3.59 -0.14 -5.74
CA GLU A 96 -4.68 -1.12 -5.73
C GLU A 96 -5.51 -1.06 -4.43
N GLN A 97 -4.88 -0.90 -3.27
CA GLN A 97 -5.58 -0.66 -2.00
C GLN A 97 -6.49 0.57 -2.09
N ASN A 98 -5.96 1.67 -2.59
CA ASN A 98 -6.71 2.92 -2.75
C ASN A 98 -7.86 2.76 -3.76
N ARG A 99 -7.63 2.06 -4.88
CA ARG A 99 -8.65 1.79 -5.88
C ARG A 99 -9.81 0.99 -5.29
N ILE A 100 -9.52 -0.14 -4.64
CA ILE A 100 -10.54 -1.01 -4.04
C ILE A 100 -11.33 -0.25 -2.97
N SER A 101 -10.65 0.47 -2.07
CA SER A 101 -11.32 1.21 -1.01
C SER A 101 -12.22 2.32 -1.56
N THR A 102 -11.79 3.01 -2.62
CA THR A 102 -12.58 4.05 -3.29
C THR A 102 -13.79 3.45 -3.99
N ASN A 103 -13.61 2.35 -4.72
CA ASN A 103 -14.71 1.67 -5.40
C ASN A 103 -15.76 1.15 -4.40
N LEU A 104 -15.32 0.58 -3.28
CA LEU A 104 -16.24 0.16 -2.20
C LEU A 104 -17.00 1.34 -1.60
N LYS A 105 -16.35 2.48 -1.35
CA LYS A 105 -17.04 3.70 -0.89
C LYS A 105 -18.10 4.17 -1.88
N ASN A 106 -17.79 4.15 -3.16
CA ASN A 106 -18.72 4.52 -4.23
C ASN A 106 -19.94 3.58 -4.30
N GLN A 107 -19.80 2.33 -3.82
CA GLN A 107 -20.89 1.37 -3.69
C GLN A 107 -21.67 1.50 -2.36
N GLY A 108 -21.36 2.49 -1.55
CA GLY A 108 -22.03 2.76 -0.29
C GLY A 108 -21.37 2.13 0.95
N TYR A 109 -20.25 1.47 0.83
CA TYR A 109 -19.48 0.96 1.96
C TYR A 109 -18.63 2.07 2.58
N TYR A 110 -19.27 3.01 3.27
CA TYR A 110 -18.68 4.26 3.74
C TYR A 110 -17.39 4.08 4.55
N TYR A 111 -17.32 3.05 5.39
CA TYR A 111 -16.16 2.77 6.24
C TYR A 111 -15.07 1.96 5.53
N ALA A 112 -15.18 1.72 4.24
CA ALA A 112 -14.10 1.10 3.48
C ALA A 112 -12.89 2.06 3.41
N SER A 113 -11.77 1.63 3.98
CA SER A 113 -10.50 2.36 3.99
C SER A 113 -9.39 1.47 3.43
N PRO A 114 -8.25 2.03 2.98
CA PRO A 114 -7.19 1.21 2.41
C PRO A 114 -6.66 0.12 3.34
N ASP A 115 -6.71 0.33 4.66
CA ASP A 115 -6.23 -0.61 5.68
C ASP A 115 -7.05 -1.90 5.82
N ILE A 116 -8.26 -1.97 5.22
CA ILE A 116 -9.02 -3.23 5.14
C ILE A 116 -8.55 -4.15 4.02
N VAL A 117 -7.77 -3.63 3.07
CA VAL A 117 -7.23 -4.40 1.95
C VAL A 117 -5.83 -4.88 2.32
N HIS A 118 -5.68 -6.18 2.47
CA HIS A 118 -4.43 -6.82 2.84
C HIS A 118 -3.88 -7.63 1.68
N PHE A 119 -2.55 -7.62 1.53
CA PHE A 119 -1.86 -8.48 0.58
C PHE A 119 -1.13 -9.60 1.30
N ILE A 120 -1.27 -10.79 0.79
CA ILE A 120 -0.45 -11.94 1.14
C ILE A 120 0.35 -12.29 -0.11
N VAL A 121 1.67 -12.16 -0.01
CA VAL A 121 2.59 -12.41 -1.13
C VAL A 121 3.29 -13.73 -0.86
N ASP A 122 3.05 -14.71 -1.69
CA ASP A 122 3.74 -16.00 -1.63
C ASP A 122 4.93 -15.98 -2.59
N THR A 123 6.12 -16.17 -2.02
CA THR A 123 7.39 -16.20 -2.74
C THR A 123 8.04 -17.58 -2.72
N THR A 124 7.35 -18.60 -2.20
CA THR A 124 7.93 -19.93 -1.92
C THR A 124 7.92 -20.85 -3.13
N TYR A 125 7.00 -20.61 -4.07
CA TYR A 125 6.76 -21.52 -5.19
C TYR A 125 7.87 -21.48 -6.24
N ASP A 126 8.39 -20.30 -6.57
CA ASP A 126 9.48 -20.13 -7.55
C ASP A 126 10.43 -19.01 -7.12
N SER A 127 11.70 -19.13 -7.51
CA SER A 127 12.71 -18.09 -7.26
C SER A 127 12.50 -16.81 -8.08
N GLN A 128 11.72 -16.85 -9.15
CA GLN A 128 11.48 -15.71 -10.05
C GLN A 128 10.04 -15.20 -10.02
N GLN A 129 9.10 -16.02 -9.60
CA GLN A 129 7.67 -15.72 -9.62
C GLN A 129 7.12 -15.58 -8.20
N LEU A 130 5.97 -14.92 -8.09
CA LEU A 130 5.23 -14.79 -6.84
C LEU A 130 3.73 -14.75 -7.14
N SER A 131 2.93 -15.22 -6.16
CA SER A 131 1.47 -15.10 -6.19
C SER A 131 1.03 -14.06 -5.17
N ILE A 132 0.00 -13.29 -5.50
CA ILE A 132 -0.56 -12.26 -4.64
C ILE A 132 -2.02 -12.60 -4.34
N LEU A 133 -2.34 -12.77 -3.06
CA LEU A 133 -3.71 -12.83 -2.59
C LEU A 133 -4.10 -11.47 -2.01
N VAL A 134 -5.07 -10.82 -2.65
CA VAL A 134 -5.69 -9.58 -2.19
C VAL A 134 -6.89 -9.93 -1.32
N SER A 135 -6.78 -9.71 -0.03
CA SER A 135 -7.83 -10.05 0.94
C SER A 135 -8.48 -8.81 1.53
N VAL A 136 -9.79 -8.65 1.33
CA VAL A 136 -10.57 -7.57 1.94
C VAL A 136 -11.22 -8.08 3.22
N ARG A 137 -10.82 -7.48 4.37
CA ARG A 137 -11.33 -7.86 5.68
C ARG A 137 -11.25 -6.71 6.67
N MET A 138 -12.28 -6.53 7.49
CA MET A 138 -12.21 -5.59 8.61
C MET A 138 -11.36 -6.13 9.77
N ARG A 139 -10.68 -5.23 10.47
CA ARG A 139 -10.03 -5.57 11.74
C ARG A 139 -11.08 -6.04 12.74
N ARG A 140 -10.83 -7.20 13.35
CA ARG A 140 -11.61 -7.68 14.49
C ARG A 140 -11.32 -6.77 15.68
N ASN A 141 -12.33 -6.09 16.21
CA ASN A 141 -12.22 -5.49 17.53
C ASN A 141 -12.13 -6.63 18.54
N LEU A 142 -11.10 -6.62 19.38
CA LEU A 142 -10.83 -7.65 20.40
C LEU A 142 -11.99 -7.83 21.38
N ASN A 143 -12.91 -6.85 21.47
CA ASN A 143 -14.05 -6.84 22.39
C ASN A 143 -15.36 -7.29 21.72
N ASP A 144 -15.37 -7.61 20.43
CA ASP A 144 -16.57 -8.02 19.72
C ASP A 144 -16.33 -9.36 19.03
N SER A 145 -17.00 -10.41 19.48
CA SER A 145 -16.89 -11.77 18.94
C SER A 145 -17.59 -11.94 17.59
N THR A 146 -18.34 -10.91 17.13
CA THR A 146 -18.95 -10.88 15.82
C THR A 146 -17.92 -10.54 14.76
N ALA A 147 -17.88 -11.28 13.65
CA ALA A 147 -17.04 -10.94 12.52
C ALA A 147 -17.48 -9.57 12.00
N ALA A 148 -16.60 -8.56 12.12
CA ALA A 148 -16.88 -7.23 11.63
C ALA A 148 -17.13 -7.31 10.11
N THR A 149 -18.36 -6.99 9.70
CA THR A 149 -18.78 -6.92 8.29
C THR A 149 -18.84 -5.47 7.86
N LEU A 150 -18.43 -5.20 6.62
CA LEU A 150 -18.64 -3.90 6.01
C LEU A 150 -20.15 -3.72 5.75
N GLN A 151 -20.72 -2.65 6.31
CA GLN A 151 -22.11 -2.30 6.08
C GLN A 151 -22.23 -1.31 4.93
N LYS A 152 -23.29 -1.48 4.14
CA LYS A 152 -23.65 -0.57 3.07
C LYS A 152 -24.58 0.50 3.63
N TYR A 153 -24.27 1.76 3.36
CA TYR A 153 -25.04 2.93 3.78
C TYR A 153 -25.71 3.57 2.57
N HIS A 154 -26.93 4.02 2.75
CA HIS A 154 -27.68 4.81 1.78
C HIS A 154 -28.01 6.15 2.42
N ILE A 155 -27.95 7.22 1.65
CA ILE A 155 -28.43 8.53 2.07
C ILE A 155 -29.93 8.53 1.83
N ASP A 156 -30.71 8.61 2.91
CA ASP A 156 -32.16 8.63 2.84
C ASP A 156 -32.68 10.07 2.61
N ASN A 157 -32.06 11.04 3.28
CA ASN A 157 -32.40 12.44 3.15
C ASN A 157 -31.18 13.32 3.37
N PHE A 158 -31.13 14.49 2.72
CA PHE A 158 -30.18 15.57 3.06
C PHE A 158 -30.91 16.90 3.07
N GLU A 159 -30.62 17.74 4.06
CA GLU A 159 -31.11 19.09 4.16
C GLU A 159 -29.97 20.07 3.89
N LEU A 160 -30.19 20.98 2.96
CA LEU A 160 -29.26 22.08 2.67
C LEU A 160 -29.68 23.29 3.51
N LEU A 161 -28.95 23.54 4.61
CA LEU A 161 -29.17 24.73 5.42
C LEU A 161 -28.42 25.91 4.78
N ASP A 162 -29.18 26.83 4.19
CA ASP A 162 -28.59 28.07 3.66
C ASP A 162 -28.09 28.95 4.82
N PHE A 163 -26.92 29.55 4.68
CA PHE A 163 -26.26 30.38 5.71
C PHE A 163 -27.16 31.52 6.20
N LEU A 164 -28.10 31.98 5.36
CA LEU A 164 -29.10 33.00 5.69
C LEU A 164 -30.15 32.50 6.71
N GLN A 165 -30.49 31.25 6.75
CA GLN A 165 -31.43 30.69 7.74
C GLN A 165 -30.79 30.57 9.13
N LEU A 166 -29.47 30.28 9.21
CA LEU A 166 -28.74 30.26 10.47
C LEU A 166 -28.69 31.63 11.14
N PHE A 167 -28.64 32.73 10.39
CA PHE A 167 -28.70 34.06 10.92
C PHE A 167 -30.09 34.46 11.45
N HIS A 168 -31.15 33.94 10.83
CA HIS A 168 -32.53 34.19 11.29
C HIS A 168 -32.80 33.46 12.61
N PHE A 169 -32.25 32.27 12.80
CA PHE A 169 -32.42 31.50 14.04
C PHE A 169 -31.65 32.11 15.23
N LEU A 170 -30.51 32.74 14.98
CA LEU A 170 -29.73 33.43 16.01
C LEU A 170 -30.36 34.77 16.45
N ILE A 171 -31.14 35.44 15.60
CA ILE A 171 -31.84 36.70 15.96
C ILE A 171 -33.11 36.41 16.77
N PHE A 172 -33.69 35.22 16.70
CA PHE A 172 -34.89 34.84 17.49
C PHE A 172 -34.57 34.31 18.89
N LEU A 173 -33.28 34.19 19.26
CA LEU A 173 -32.83 33.72 20.59
C LEU A 173 -32.29 34.83 21.49
N GLN A 174 -32.56 36.14 21.19
CA GLN A 174 -32.32 37.27 22.09
C GLN A 174 -33.64 37.72 22.74
#